data_970865424774d3e048a22d5428b030c4
#
_entry.id   970865424774d3e048a22d5428b030c4
#
_cell.length_a   1.000
_cell.length_b   1.000
_cell.length_c   1.000
_cell.angle_alpha   90.00
_cell.angle_beta   90.00
_cell.angle_gamma   90.00
#
_symmetry.space_group_name_H-M   'P 1'
#
loop_
_entity.id
_entity.type
_entity.pdbx_description
1 polymer ?
#
loop_
_entity_poly.entity_id
_entity_poly.type
_entity_poly.pdbx_seq_one_letter_code
_entity_poly.pdbx_strand_id
1 'polypeptide(L)'
;KDTKKRQVVFIDELPWMDTPRSGFITALEHFWNGWGAGKENLMLIVCGSATSWISDKLLNNKGGLFDRTTDEIKLRPFTLGECERFYQANHIVMSKFDQVQCYMATGGIPYYISMLQKGKSLAQNIDRLFFEPNAKLKLEFDRLYSSLFTNAEDCKKIVRLLAKKQQGYTRKEIQVLTNLADGGGLSTTLKTLEVNDFITSYIKYDYPKREVYYRLTDFYSKFYLSFIDGKKTTNPSFWQDNLLTPSLTAWRGFTFESLCIYHLPQIKQALGISGVQTESSPWKSRKEKDGAQIDLVIERADHICNICEMKFCEDDFSINASYDKNLRHKLSTFQEETRCKNALHLTLITTYGLKFNEYAGRIQKVITMDDLFRI
;
A
#
# COMPACT_ATOMS: atom_id res chain seq x y z
N LYS A 1 38.29 16.97 -21.70
CA LYS A 1 37.55 16.66 -20.47
C LYS A 1 38.33 15.63 -19.68
N ASP A 2 38.49 15.86 -18.37
CA ASP A 2 39.32 15.06 -17.46
C ASP A 2 38.80 13.61 -17.41
N THR A 3 39.50 12.70 -18.07
CA THR A 3 39.14 11.28 -18.17
C THR A 3 39.34 10.50 -16.87
N LYS A 4 39.96 11.11 -15.85
CA LYS A 4 40.22 10.49 -14.55
C LYS A 4 39.11 10.75 -13.51
N LYS A 5 38.24 11.75 -13.72
CA LYS A 5 37.15 12.06 -12.82
C LYS A 5 35.88 11.29 -13.18
N ARG A 6 35.22 10.71 -12.18
CA ARG A 6 33.86 10.15 -12.34
C ARG A 6 32.91 11.25 -12.81
N GLN A 7 32.13 10.97 -13.84
CA GLN A 7 31.12 11.83 -14.41
C GLN A 7 29.78 11.19 -14.19
N VAL A 8 28.86 11.92 -13.57
CA VAL A 8 27.47 11.49 -13.38
C VAL A 8 26.59 12.35 -14.28
N VAL A 9 25.81 11.71 -15.12
CA VAL A 9 24.76 12.34 -15.93
C VAL A 9 23.43 11.86 -15.38
N PHE A 10 22.60 12.79 -14.92
CA PHE A 10 21.27 12.50 -14.43
C PHE A 10 20.23 13.09 -15.39
N ILE A 11 19.34 12.23 -15.90
CA ILE A 11 18.25 12.63 -16.77
C ILE A 11 16.95 12.39 -16.00
N ASP A 12 16.34 13.48 -15.59
CA ASP A 12 15.06 13.47 -14.88
C ASP A 12 13.89 13.41 -15.85
N GLU A 13 12.82 12.72 -15.46
CA GLU A 13 11.57 12.55 -16.23
C GLU A 13 11.83 12.13 -17.70
N LEU A 14 12.63 11.09 -17.88
CA LEU A 14 12.99 10.56 -19.21
C LEU A 14 11.78 10.32 -20.13
N PRO A 15 10.61 9.84 -19.63
CA PRO A 15 9.42 9.67 -20.47
C PRO A 15 8.96 10.93 -21.21
N TRP A 16 9.23 12.10 -20.67
CA TRP A 16 8.81 13.38 -21.28
C TRP A 16 9.63 13.72 -22.54
N MET A 17 10.81 13.12 -22.68
CA MET A 17 11.66 13.30 -23.86
C MET A 17 11.24 12.38 -25.02
N ASP A 18 10.53 11.29 -24.73
CA ASP A 18 10.04 10.34 -25.74
C ASP A 18 8.68 10.75 -26.28
N THR A 19 8.66 11.91 -26.95
CA THR A 19 7.44 12.35 -27.64
C THR A 19 7.27 11.64 -28.99
N PRO A 20 6.04 11.52 -29.52
CA PRO A 20 5.83 10.97 -30.85
C PRO A 20 6.74 11.65 -31.90
N ARG A 21 7.50 10.87 -32.63
CA ARG A 21 8.50 11.30 -33.65
C ARG A 21 9.77 11.96 -33.11
N SER A 22 10.02 11.98 -31.80
CA SER A 22 11.27 12.57 -31.26
C SER A 22 12.51 11.75 -31.63
N GLY A 23 12.37 10.44 -31.84
CA GLY A 23 13.51 9.53 -32.04
C GLY A 23 14.44 9.47 -30.84
N PHE A 24 13.99 9.96 -29.67
CA PHE A 24 14.83 10.12 -28.48
C PHE A 24 15.40 8.79 -27.98
N ILE A 25 14.58 7.75 -27.90
CA ILE A 25 15.03 6.41 -27.44
C ILE A 25 16.12 5.87 -28.39
N THR A 26 15.93 5.99 -29.69
CA THR A 26 16.93 5.56 -30.67
C THR A 26 18.24 6.36 -30.52
N ALA A 27 18.15 7.67 -30.28
CA ALA A 27 19.31 8.50 -30.02
C ALA A 27 20.05 8.10 -28.72
N LEU A 28 19.29 7.78 -27.65
CA LEU A 28 19.85 7.30 -26.38
C LEU A 28 20.53 5.93 -26.56
N GLU A 29 19.93 5.03 -27.33
CA GLU A 29 20.53 3.74 -27.71
C GLU A 29 21.87 3.93 -28.42
N HIS A 30 21.90 4.77 -29.44
CA HIS A 30 23.12 5.08 -30.18
C HIS A 30 24.19 5.72 -29.30
N PHE A 31 23.81 6.67 -28.46
CA PHE A 31 24.73 7.30 -27.51
C PHE A 31 25.35 6.27 -26.56
N TRP A 32 24.50 5.46 -25.94
CA TRP A 32 24.94 4.49 -24.93
C TRP A 32 25.79 3.38 -25.56
N ASN A 33 25.27 2.70 -26.57
CA ASN A 33 25.97 1.58 -27.20
C ASN A 33 27.20 2.00 -28.02
N GLY A 34 27.16 3.17 -28.63
CA GLY A 34 28.28 3.65 -29.48
C GLY A 34 29.38 4.33 -28.69
N TRP A 35 29.08 4.92 -27.53
CA TRP A 35 30.07 5.72 -26.80
C TRP A 35 30.00 5.56 -25.28
N GLY A 36 28.81 5.62 -24.66
CA GLY A 36 28.64 5.70 -23.21
C GLY A 36 29.12 4.45 -22.47
N ALA A 37 28.72 3.27 -22.97
CA ALA A 37 29.06 1.99 -22.35
C ALA A 37 30.57 1.69 -22.32
N GLY A 38 31.35 2.28 -23.22
CA GLY A 38 32.81 2.17 -23.24
C GLY A 38 33.51 3.13 -22.29
N LYS A 39 32.84 3.91 -21.47
CA LYS A 39 33.41 4.91 -20.54
C LYS A 39 33.33 4.42 -19.10
N GLU A 40 34.44 3.91 -18.57
CA GLU A 40 34.53 3.40 -17.18
C GLU A 40 34.25 4.48 -16.12
N ASN A 41 34.42 5.75 -16.48
CA ASN A 41 34.19 6.87 -15.55
C ASN A 41 32.84 7.55 -15.72
N LEU A 42 31.94 7.04 -16.57
CA LEU A 42 30.61 7.61 -16.82
C LEU A 42 29.53 6.78 -16.08
N MET A 43 28.72 7.44 -15.27
CA MET A 43 27.49 6.89 -14.71
C MET A 43 26.31 7.66 -15.31
N LEU A 44 25.41 6.96 -15.99
CA LEU A 44 24.16 7.51 -16.48
C LEU A 44 23.02 7.05 -15.57
N ILE A 45 22.34 8.00 -14.95
CA ILE A 45 21.16 7.75 -14.14
C ILE A 45 19.97 8.35 -14.88
N VAL A 46 18.92 7.55 -15.06
CA VAL A 46 17.68 7.99 -15.68
C VAL A 46 16.53 7.73 -14.72
N CYS A 47 15.59 8.66 -14.60
CA CYS A 47 14.40 8.46 -13.79
C CYS A 47 13.13 8.87 -14.54
N GLY A 48 11.99 8.51 -13.99
CA GLY A 48 10.67 8.90 -14.47
C GLY A 48 9.57 8.41 -13.56
N SER A 49 8.53 9.21 -13.43
CA SER A 49 7.33 8.90 -12.65
C SER A 49 6.42 7.88 -13.35
N ALA A 50 6.48 7.78 -14.68
CA ALA A 50 5.72 6.81 -15.47
C ALA A 50 6.38 5.41 -15.42
N THR A 51 6.19 4.69 -14.32
CA THR A 51 6.81 3.36 -14.07
C THR A 51 6.52 2.36 -15.20
N SER A 52 5.30 2.38 -15.77
CA SER A 52 4.94 1.53 -16.91
C SER A 52 5.78 1.84 -18.15
N TRP A 53 6.04 3.12 -18.44
CA TRP A 53 6.87 3.53 -19.57
C TRP A 53 8.33 3.05 -19.37
N ILE A 54 8.90 3.26 -18.17
CA ILE A 54 10.25 2.78 -17.82
C ILE A 54 10.34 1.26 -18.01
N SER A 55 9.38 0.53 -17.44
CA SER A 55 9.32 -0.92 -17.57
C SER A 55 9.23 -1.38 -19.04
N ASP A 56 8.34 -0.77 -19.83
CA ASP A 56 8.05 -1.25 -21.18
C ASP A 56 9.11 -0.79 -22.21
N LYS A 57 9.67 0.42 -22.03
CA LYS A 57 10.60 1.04 -23.00
C LYS A 57 12.08 0.86 -22.69
N LEU A 58 12.43 0.71 -21.41
CA LEU A 58 13.84 0.53 -21.02
C LEU A 58 14.12 -0.90 -20.57
N LEU A 59 13.36 -1.43 -19.60
CA LEU A 59 13.69 -2.71 -18.97
C LEU A 59 13.27 -3.93 -19.81
N ASN A 60 12.06 -3.92 -20.37
CA ASN A 60 11.49 -5.03 -21.13
C ASN A 60 11.57 -4.83 -22.66
N ASN A 61 12.13 -3.72 -23.12
CA ASN A 61 12.26 -3.46 -24.55
C ASN A 61 13.32 -4.39 -25.14
N LYS A 62 12.95 -5.15 -26.17
CA LYS A 62 13.89 -6.02 -26.92
C LYS A 62 14.81 -5.24 -27.88
N GLY A 63 14.85 -3.90 -27.78
CA GLY A 63 15.71 -3.01 -28.57
C GLY A 63 17.13 -2.91 -28.04
N GLY A 64 17.88 -1.91 -28.51
CA GLY A 64 19.29 -1.74 -28.20
C GLY A 64 19.62 -1.36 -26.76
N LEU A 65 18.63 -1.02 -25.92
CA LEU A 65 18.80 -0.80 -24.47
C LEU A 65 18.52 -2.05 -23.63
N PHE A 66 18.11 -3.14 -24.25
CA PHE A 66 17.87 -4.40 -23.55
C PHE A 66 19.14 -4.88 -22.82
N ASP A 67 18.99 -5.26 -21.54
CA ASP A 67 20.11 -5.73 -20.68
C ASP A 67 21.28 -4.75 -20.55
N ARG A 68 21.00 -3.43 -20.65
CA ARG A 68 22.00 -2.36 -20.48
C ARG A 68 21.90 -1.66 -19.14
N THR A 69 20.85 -1.89 -18.39
CA THR A 69 20.71 -1.40 -17.00
C THR A 69 21.55 -2.25 -16.07
N THR A 70 22.41 -1.60 -15.30
CA THR A 70 23.26 -2.26 -14.30
C THR A 70 22.59 -2.32 -12.95
N ASP A 71 21.64 -1.43 -12.67
CA ASP A 71 20.87 -1.39 -11.42
C ASP A 71 19.51 -0.73 -11.64
N GLU A 72 18.53 -1.14 -10.85
CA GLU A 72 17.17 -0.61 -10.88
C GLU A 72 16.72 -0.26 -9.46
N ILE A 73 16.32 0.99 -9.26
CA ILE A 73 15.82 1.47 -7.96
C ILE A 73 14.37 1.89 -8.11
N LYS A 74 13.45 1.10 -7.56
CA LYS A 74 12.05 1.50 -7.40
C LYS A 74 11.88 2.24 -6.08
N LEU A 75 11.72 3.56 -6.14
CA LEU A 75 11.39 4.37 -4.97
C LEU A 75 9.94 4.09 -4.55
N ARG A 76 9.78 3.55 -3.36
CA ARG A 76 8.47 3.31 -2.75
C ARG A 76 8.13 4.41 -1.75
N PRO A 77 6.84 4.59 -1.40
CA PRO A 77 6.47 5.38 -0.24
C PRO A 77 7.27 4.94 1.01
N PHE A 78 7.58 5.88 1.89
CA PHE A 78 8.25 5.57 3.15
C PHE A 78 7.46 4.57 3.98
N THR A 79 8.14 3.66 4.64
CA THR A 79 7.60 2.85 5.73
C THR A 79 7.31 3.73 6.96
N LEU A 80 6.62 3.20 7.96
CA LEU A 80 6.40 3.92 9.23
C LEU A 80 7.72 4.34 9.90
N GLY A 81 8.72 3.44 9.92
CA GLY A 81 10.04 3.76 10.49
C GLY A 81 10.79 4.85 9.71
N GLU A 82 10.68 4.87 8.39
CA GLU A 82 11.25 5.95 7.57
C GLU A 82 10.49 7.26 7.75
N CYS A 83 9.16 7.23 7.91
CA CYS A 83 8.36 8.40 8.28
C CYS A 83 8.78 8.95 9.64
N GLU A 84 9.00 8.10 10.65
CA GLU A 84 9.47 8.52 11.97
C GLU A 84 10.82 9.26 11.87
N ARG A 85 11.78 8.72 11.12
CA ARG A 85 13.06 9.40 10.86
C ARG A 85 12.87 10.74 10.15
N PHE A 86 11.97 10.80 9.18
CA PHE A 86 11.64 12.05 8.48
C PHE A 86 11.05 13.09 9.44
N TYR A 87 10.13 12.71 10.32
CA TYR A 87 9.54 13.62 11.32
C TYR A 87 10.59 14.12 12.31
N GLN A 88 11.46 13.24 12.78
CA GLN A 88 12.57 13.61 13.68
C GLN A 88 13.52 14.60 13.00
N ALA A 89 13.96 14.33 11.77
CA ALA A 89 14.85 15.21 11.00
C ALA A 89 14.23 16.58 10.73
N ASN A 90 12.90 16.66 10.62
CA ASN A 90 12.17 17.90 10.41
C ASN A 90 11.61 18.52 11.71
N HIS A 91 11.95 17.99 12.87
CA HIS A 91 11.47 18.46 14.19
C HIS A 91 9.92 18.52 14.29
N ILE A 92 9.24 17.54 13.67
CA ILE A 92 7.80 17.34 13.78
C ILE A 92 7.56 16.36 14.93
N VAL A 93 6.91 16.82 16.00
CA VAL A 93 6.66 16.01 17.20
C VAL A 93 5.24 15.44 17.12
N MET A 94 5.12 14.11 17.05
CA MET A 94 3.85 13.38 17.07
C MET A 94 4.03 12.07 17.82
N SER A 95 2.96 11.61 18.49
CA SER A 95 2.92 10.25 19.04
C SER A 95 2.99 9.20 17.92
N LYS A 96 3.45 8.00 18.22
CA LYS A 96 3.42 6.90 17.22
C LYS A 96 2.00 6.61 16.74
N PHE A 97 1.02 6.74 17.62
CA PHE A 97 -0.40 6.62 17.29
C PHE A 97 -0.83 7.65 16.23
N ASP A 98 -0.41 8.91 16.39
CA ASP A 98 -0.67 9.94 15.38
C ASP A 98 0.13 9.70 14.09
N GLN A 99 1.38 9.19 14.18
CA GLN A 99 2.17 8.85 13.00
C GLN A 99 1.49 7.74 12.19
N VAL A 100 0.92 6.72 12.83
CA VAL A 100 0.11 5.67 12.19
C VAL A 100 -1.11 6.28 11.48
N GLN A 101 -1.85 7.17 12.16
CA GLN A 101 -3.00 7.85 11.55
C GLN A 101 -2.59 8.79 10.39
N CYS A 102 -1.48 9.51 10.53
CA CYS A 102 -0.91 10.34 9.46
C CYS A 102 -0.58 9.47 8.23
N TYR A 103 0.03 8.32 8.44
CA TYR A 103 0.32 7.37 7.39
C TYR A 103 -0.95 6.87 6.68
N MET A 104 -1.99 6.52 7.44
CA MET A 104 -3.28 6.10 6.90
C MET A 104 -3.95 7.16 6.01
N ALA A 105 -3.63 8.46 6.22
CA ALA A 105 -4.15 9.55 5.40
C ALA A 105 -3.24 9.94 4.23
N THR A 106 -1.91 9.82 4.36
CA THR A 106 -0.92 10.35 3.41
C THR A 106 -0.12 9.27 2.67
N GLY A 107 -0.16 8.03 3.15
CA GLY A 107 0.52 6.89 2.52
C GLY A 107 2.04 6.91 2.61
N GLY A 108 2.63 7.68 3.51
CA GLY A 108 4.10 7.77 3.62
C GLY A 108 4.76 8.48 2.43
N ILE A 109 4.01 9.24 1.64
CA ILE A 109 4.54 10.00 0.51
C ILE A 109 5.34 11.21 1.07
N PRO A 110 6.67 11.28 0.80
CA PRO A 110 7.53 12.33 1.36
C PRO A 110 7.01 13.74 1.08
N TYR A 111 6.50 14.00 -0.12
CA TYR A 111 5.93 15.28 -0.48
C TYR A 111 4.74 15.66 0.40
N TYR A 112 3.82 14.73 0.69
CA TYR A 112 2.64 15.02 1.52
C TYR A 112 3.01 15.26 2.98
N ILE A 113 3.89 14.42 3.54
CA ILE A 113 4.31 14.59 4.94
C ILE A 113 5.22 15.82 5.15
N SER A 114 5.91 16.28 4.09
CA SER A 114 6.69 17.54 4.16
C SER A 114 5.82 18.79 4.35
N MET A 115 4.53 18.70 4.06
CA MET A 115 3.59 19.80 4.24
C MET A 115 3.09 19.91 5.68
N LEU A 116 3.40 18.97 6.57
CA LEU A 116 2.98 19.06 7.98
C LEU A 116 3.60 20.28 8.67
N GLN A 117 2.80 21.00 9.43
CA GLN A 117 3.26 22.17 10.20
C GLN A 117 3.60 21.78 11.63
N LYS A 118 4.78 22.23 12.06
CA LYS A 118 5.23 22.10 13.45
C LYS A 118 4.30 22.85 14.41
N GLY A 119 4.15 22.33 15.62
CA GLY A 119 3.33 22.94 16.65
C GLY A 119 1.83 22.79 16.47
N LYS A 120 1.39 22.10 15.39
CA LYS A 120 -0.01 21.72 15.19
C LYS A 120 -0.23 20.25 15.51
N SER A 121 -1.40 19.93 16.05
CA SER A 121 -1.82 18.53 16.19
C SER A 121 -1.97 17.85 14.82
N LEU A 122 -2.01 16.52 14.79
CA LEU A 122 -2.31 15.80 13.57
C LEU A 122 -3.65 16.23 12.99
N ALA A 123 -4.68 16.35 13.83
CA ALA A 123 -6.02 16.75 13.40
C ALA A 123 -6.04 18.11 12.69
N GLN A 124 -5.35 19.11 13.27
CA GLN A 124 -5.19 20.42 12.64
C GLN A 124 -4.44 20.35 11.31
N ASN A 125 -3.42 19.51 11.21
CA ASN A 125 -2.70 19.30 9.96
C ASN A 125 -3.57 18.62 8.90
N ILE A 126 -4.36 17.63 9.27
CA ILE A 126 -5.29 16.95 8.35
C ILE A 126 -6.33 17.95 7.82
N ASP A 127 -6.94 18.75 8.70
CA ASP A 127 -7.92 19.76 8.25
C ASP A 127 -7.29 20.75 7.27
N ARG A 128 -6.10 21.24 7.57
CA ARG A 128 -5.38 22.17 6.70
C ARG A 128 -5.03 21.55 5.34
N LEU A 129 -4.67 20.30 5.30
CA LEU A 129 -4.23 19.64 4.06
C LEU A 129 -5.40 19.19 3.19
N PHE A 130 -6.57 18.88 3.79
CA PHE A 130 -7.67 18.20 3.08
C PHE A 130 -9.01 18.95 3.12
N PHE A 131 -9.31 19.76 4.16
CA PHE A 131 -10.66 20.29 4.38
C PHE A 131 -10.76 21.81 4.30
N GLU A 132 -9.69 22.55 4.58
CA GLU A 132 -9.69 24.01 4.41
C GLU A 132 -9.97 24.42 2.96
N PRO A 133 -10.47 25.65 2.69
CA PRO A 133 -10.88 26.08 1.34
C PRO A 133 -9.80 25.91 0.26
N ASN A 134 -8.54 26.14 0.60
CA ASN A 134 -7.40 26.01 -0.32
C ASN A 134 -6.49 24.82 0.01
N ALA A 135 -7.07 23.77 0.58
CA ALA A 135 -6.35 22.57 0.99
C ALA A 135 -5.64 21.91 -0.22
N LYS A 136 -4.31 21.77 -0.13
CA LYS A 136 -3.47 21.31 -1.24
C LYS A 136 -3.84 19.91 -1.69
N LEU A 137 -4.06 18.99 -0.73
CA LEU A 137 -4.35 17.60 -1.02
C LEU A 137 -5.82 17.36 -1.42
N LYS A 138 -6.69 18.35 -1.27
CA LYS A 138 -8.05 18.28 -1.79
C LYS A 138 -8.12 18.27 -3.32
N LEU A 139 -7.18 18.94 -3.99
CA LEU A 139 -7.13 19.06 -5.45
C LEU A 139 -6.12 18.10 -6.08
N GLU A 140 -5.39 17.38 -5.25
CA GLU A 140 -4.29 16.52 -5.69
C GLU A 140 -4.75 15.27 -6.45
N PHE A 141 -5.90 14.70 -6.09
CA PHE A 141 -6.37 13.44 -6.66
C PHE A 141 -6.46 13.48 -8.19
N ASP A 142 -7.16 14.48 -8.73
CA ASP A 142 -7.30 14.59 -10.18
C ASP A 142 -5.97 14.91 -10.88
N ARG A 143 -5.13 15.74 -10.26
CA ARG A 143 -3.80 16.08 -10.78
C ARG A 143 -2.90 14.85 -10.83
N LEU A 144 -2.86 14.08 -9.74
CA LEU A 144 -2.06 12.87 -9.61
C LEU A 144 -2.41 11.86 -10.70
N TYR A 145 -3.70 11.53 -10.83
CA TYR A 145 -4.13 10.56 -11.85
C TYR A 145 -3.90 11.07 -13.27
N SER A 146 -4.15 12.34 -13.55
CA SER A 146 -3.94 12.92 -14.88
C SER A 146 -2.45 13.03 -15.26
N SER A 147 -1.56 13.17 -14.29
CA SER A 147 -0.12 13.23 -14.56
C SER A 147 0.51 11.85 -14.78
N LEU A 148 0.00 10.82 -14.11
CA LEU A 148 0.58 9.47 -14.15
C LEU A 148 -0.02 8.56 -15.23
N PHE A 149 -1.27 8.79 -15.62
CA PHE A 149 -2.00 7.84 -16.47
C PHE A 149 -2.58 8.50 -17.73
N THR A 150 -2.30 7.92 -18.87
CA THR A 150 -2.89 8.36 -20.16
C THR A 150 -4.40 8.15 -20.20
N ASN A 151 -4.94 7.10 -19.56
CA ASN A 151 -6.36 6.82 -19.41
C ASN A 151 -6.83 7.05 -17.97
N ALA A 152 -6.54 8.25 -17.45
CA ALA A 152 -6.81 8.64 -16.05
C ALA A 152 -8.26 8.41 -15.61
N GLU A 153 -9.25 8.64 -16.49
CA GLU A 153 -10.67 8.46 -16.15
C GLU A 153 -11.01 6.99 -15.84
N ASP A 154 -10.50 6.04 -16.62
CA ASP A 154 -10.75 4.63 -16.35
C ASP A 154 -10.01 4.18 -15.08
N CYS A 155 -8.79 4.67 -14.84
CA CYS A 155 -8.08 4.46 -13.58
C CYS A 155 -8.91 4.97 -12.39
N LYS A 156 -9.45 6.20 -12.46
CA LYS A 156 -10.29 6.79 -11.42
C LYS A 156 -11.59 6.01 -11.20
N LYS A 157 -12.25 5.51 -12.26
CA LYS A 157 -13.43 4.63 -12.12
C LYS A 157 -13.10 3.36 -11.34
N ILE A 158 -11.98 2.71 -11.68
CA ILE A 158 -11.55 1.47 -11.01
C ILE A 158 -11.24 1.73 -9.53
N VAL A 159 -10.46 2.75 -9.20
CA VAL A 159 -10.10 3.01 -7.80
C VAL A 159 -11.29 3.46 -6.96
N ARG A 160 -12.24 4.23 -7.53
CA ARG A 160 -13.52 4.56 -6.88
C ARG A 160 -14.35 3.30 -6.57
N LEU A 161 -14.36 2.34 -7.47
CA LEU A 161 -15.00 1.04 -7.20
C LEU A 161 -14.28 0.29 -6.09
N LEU A 162 -12.94 0.17 -6.18
CA LEU A 162 -12.14 -0.58 -5.21
C LEU A 162 -12.21 0.01 -3.80
N ALA A 163 -12.39 1.32 -3.67
CA ALA A 163 -12.57 1.99 -2.38
C ALA A 163 -13.85 1.57 -1.63
N LYS A 164 -14.86 1.03 -2.34
CA LYS A 164 -16.14 0.62 -1.74
C LYS A 164 -16.05 -0.71 -0.98
N LYS A 165 -15.03 -1.54 -1.24
CA LYS A 165 -14.91 -2.87 -0.65
C LYS A 165 -13.45 -3.19 -0.37
N GLN A 166 -13.10 -3.30 0.90
CA GLN A 166 -11.72 -3.53 1.34
C GLN A 166 -11.08 -4.78 0.74
N GLN A 167 -11.87 -5.86 0.64
CA GLN A 167 -11.42 -7.11 0.01
C GLN A 167 -11.26 -6.98 -1.51
N GLY A 168 -11.63 -5.83 -2.09
CA GLY A 168 -11.58 -5.62 -3.52
C GLY A 168 -12.54 -6.47 -4.32
N TYR A 169 -12.26 -6.57 -5.60
CA TYR A 169 -13.10 -7.21 -6.60
C TYR A 169 -12.26 -8.05 -7.56
N THR A 170 -12.87 -9.07 -8.13
CA THR A 170 -12.28 -9.80 -9.26
C THR A 170 -12.29 -8.94 -10.53
N ARG A 171 -11.45 -9.30 -11.52
CA ARG A 171 -11.42 -8.61 -12.81
C ARG A 171 -12.81 -8.55 -13.48
N LYS A 172 -13.58 -9.65 -13.39
CA LYS A 172 -14.94 -9.74 -13.95
C LYS A 172 -15.91 -8.78 -13.23
N GLU A 173 -15.87 -8.73 -11.90
CA GLU A 173 -16.68 -7.77 -11.12
C GLU A 173 -16.30 -6.33 -11.46
N ILE A 174 -15.00 -6.02 -11.60
CA ILE A 174 -14.54 -4.67 -11.99
C ILE A 174 -15.11 -4.30 -13.36
N GLN A 175 -14.97 -5.17 -14.35
CA GLN A 175 -15.50 -4.96 -15.69
C GLN A 175 -16.99 -4.64 -15.67
N VAL A 176 -17.79 -5.45 -14.99
CA VAL A 176 -19.24 -5.31 -14.93
C VAL A 176 -19.64 -4.02 -14.19
N LEU A 177 -19.04 -3.76 -13.01
CA LEU A 177 -19.43 -2.65 -12.14
C LEU A 177 -18.92 -1.29 -12.61
N THR A 178 -17.86 -1.24 -13.41
CA THR A 178 -17.33 0.00 -14.01
C THR A 178 -17.89 0.25 -15.42
N ASN A 179 -18.54 -0.75 -16.02
CA ASN A 179 -18.98 -0.74 -17.42
C ASN A 179 -17.84 -0.46 -18.42
N LEU A 180 -16.62 -0.91 -18.08
CA LEU A 180 -15.48 -0.83 -18.98
C LEU A 180 -15.52 -2.00 -19.98
N ALA A 181 -15.04 -1.76 -21.20
CA ALA A 181 -14.96 -2.80 -22.22
C ALA A 181 -14.05 -3.95 -21.76
N ASP A 182 -14.50 -5.20 -21.96
CA ASP A 182 -13.65 -6.36 -21.72
C ASP A 182 -12.57 -6.45 -22.81
N GLY A 183 -11.34 -6.74 -22.39
CA GLY A 183 -10.25 -6.90 -23.35
C GLY A 183 -8.89 -6.41 -22.81
N GLY A 184 -7.96 -6.21 -23.74
CA GLY A 184 -6.59 -5.78 -23.44
C GLY A 184 -6.53 -4.42 -22.71
N GLY A 185 -7.44 -3.48 -23.01
CA GLY A 185 -7.49 -2.16 -22.36
C GLY A 185 -7.67 -2.25 -20.85
N LEU A 186 -8.65 -3.01 -20.36
CA LEU A 186 -8.86 -3.22 -18.93
C LEU A 186 -7.65 -3.90 -18.26
N SER A 187 -7.08 -4.91 -18.92
CA SER A 187 -5.90 -5.61 -18.40
C SER A 187 -4.70 -4.68 -18.30
N THR A 188 -4.48 -3.82 -19.30
CA THR A 188 -3.43 -2.81 -19.29
C THR A 188 -3.66 -1.80 -18.17
N THR A 189 -4.89 -1.29 -17.99
CA THR A 189 -5.22 -0.32 -16.93
C THR A 189 -4.98 -0.92 -15.54
N LEU A 190 -5.40 -2.16 -15.29
CA LEU A 190 -5.15 -2.86 -14.03
C LEU A 190 -3.65 -3.05 -13.78
N LYS A 191 -2.90 -3.50 -14.79
CA LYS A 191 -1.44 -3.65 -14.70
C LYS A 191 -0.77 -2.31 -14.41
N THR A 192 -1.17 -1.24 -15.09
CA THR A 192 -0.59 0.10 -14.88
C THR A 192 -0.86 0.61 -13.46
N LEU A 193 -2.08 0.46 -12.93
CA LEU A 193 -2.38 0.80 -11.54
C LEU A 193 -1.58 -0.02 -10.54
N GLU A 194 -1.35 -1.31 -10.83
CA GLU A 194 -0.60 -2.22 -9.95
C GLU A 194 0.90 -1.91 -9.96
N VAL A 195 1.50 -1.68 -11.13
CA VAL A 195 2.94 -1.33 -11.26
C VAL A 195 3.26 -0.01 -10.57
N ASN A 196 2.30 0.93 -10.53
CA ASN A 196 2.42 2.20 -9.81
C ASN A 196 1.96 2.14 -8.34
N ASP A 197 1.74 0.95 -7.78
CA ASP A 197 1.39 0.69 -6.37
C ASP A 197 0.03 1.30 -5.91
N PHE A 198 -0.85 1.71 -6.83
CA PHE A 198 -2.20 2.17 -6.48
C PHE A 198 -3.11 1.02 -6.04
N ILE A 199 -2.96 -0.11 -6.68
CA ILE A 199 -3.70 -1.34 -6.35
C ILE A 199 -2.74 -2.51 -6.19
N THR A 200 -3.22 -3.58 -5.57
CA THR A 200 -2.50 -4.86 -5.58
C THR A 200 -3.45 -5.98 -5.92
N SER A 201 -2.94 -6.97 -6.67
CA SER A 201 -3.63 -8.21 -6.89
C SER A 201 -3.25 -9.24 -5.83
N TYR A 202 -4.19 -10.11 -5.47
CA TYR A 202 -3.95 -11.22 -4.56
C TYR A 202 -4.94 -12.36 -4.80
N ILE A 203 -4.59 -13.53 -4.30
CA ILE A 203 -5.47 -14.71 -4.25
C ILE A 203 -5.76 -14.97 -2.79
N LYS A 204 -7.01 -15.23 -2.44
CA LYS A 204 -7.38 -15.63 -1.07
C LYS A 204 -6.78 -17.00 -0.77
N TYR A 205 -6.44 -17.22 0.49
CA TYR A 205 -5.93 -18.52 0.94
C TYR A 205 -6.90 -19.65 0.56
N ASP A 206 -6.36 -20.72 0.02
CA ASP A 206 -7.12 -21.91 -0.45
C ASP A 206 -8.15 -21.63 -1.57
N TYR A 207 -7.97 -20.53 -2.32
CA TYR A 207 -8.79 -20.24 -3.50
C TYR A 207 -8.07 -20.64 -4.80
N PRO A 208 -8.82 -20.93 -5.90
CA PRO A 208 -8.21 -21.24 -7.17
C PRO A 208 -7.30 -20.11 -7.69
N LYS A 209 -6.12 -20.45 -8.23
CA LYS A 209 -5.14 -19.48 -8.75
C LYS A 209 -5.71 -18.49 -9.78
N ARG A 210 -6.78 -18.89 -10.51
CA ARG A 210 -7.48 -18.03 -11.47
C ARG A 210 -8.38 -16.97 -10.83
N GLU A 211 -8.66 -17.07 -9.53
CA GLU A 211 -9.58 -16.18 -8.80
C GLU A 211 -8.82 -15.04 -8.14
N VAL A 212 -8.28 -14.17 -9.00
CA VAL A 212 -7.49 -13.00 -8.60
C VAL A 212 -8.41 -11.85 -8.22
N TYR A 213 -8.17 -11.28 -7.05
CA TYR A 213 -8.83 -10.09 -6.51
C TYR A 213 -7.89 -8.90 -6.61
N TYR A 214 -8.45 -7.72 -6.90
CA TYR A 214 -7.75 -6.44 -6.90
C TYR A 214 -8.29 -5.58 -5.78
N ARG A 215 -7.42 -4.98 -4.98
CA ARG A 215 -7.78 -4.04 -3.91
C ARG A 215 -6.98 -2.76 -4.02
N LEU A 216 -7.58 -1.66 -3.58
CA LEU A 216 -6.92 -0.37 -3.47
C LEU A 216 -5.86 -0.44 -2.35
N THR A 217 -4.63 0.00 -2.63
CA THR A 217 -3.51 0.01 -1.68
C THR A 217 -3.05 1.43 -1.36
N ASP A 218 -3.20 2.37 -2.27
CA ASP A 218 -2.82 3.75 -2.05
C ASP A 218 -3.65 4.40 -0.94
N PHE A 219 -2.99 4.80 0.16
CA PHE A 219 -3.64 5.33 1.36
C PHE A 219 -4.21 6.73 1.12
N TYR A 220 -3.52 7.57 0.35
CA TYR A 220 -4.03 8.88 0.01
C TYR A 220 -5.36 8.78 -0.76
N SER A 221 -5.41 7.93 -1.78
CA SER A 221 -6.66 7.68 -2.53
C SER A 221 -7.76 7.11 -1.64
N LYS A 222 -7.44 6.18 -0.72
CA LYS A 222 -8.41 5.67 0.27
C LYS A 222 -8.98 6.78 1.13
N PHE A 223 -8.12 7.65 1.65
CA PHE A 223 -8.54 8.79 2.47
C PHE A 223 -9.42 9.74 1.66
N TYR A 224 -8.94 10.16 0.49
CA TYR A 224 -9.65 11.09 -0.40
C TYR A 224 -11.04 10.57 -0.78
N LEU A 225 -11.14 9.32 -1.21
CA LEU A 225 -12.40 8.69 -1.62
C LEU A 225 -13.35 8.44 -0.43
N SER A 226 -12.83 8.29 0.77
CA SER A 226 -13.65 8.13 1.96
C SER A 226 -14.24 9.43 2.48
N PHE A 227 -13.52 10.56 2.38
CA PHE A 227 -13.89 11.79 3.09
C PHE A 227 -14.09 13.02 2.19
N ILE A 228 -13.62 13.00 0.94
CA ILE A 228 -13.62 14.17 0.08
C ILE A 228 -14.43 13.96 -1.20
N ASP A 229 -14.19 12.85 -1.92
CA ASP A 229 -14.81 12.58 -3.22
C ASP A 229 -16.35 12.54 -3.11
N GLY A 230 -17.02 13.37 -3.91
CA GLY A 230 -18.48 13.45 -3.92
C GLY A 230 -19.12 14.05 -2.66
N LYS A 231 -18.35 14.52 -1.69
CA LYS A 231 -18.89 15.10 -0.45
C LYS A 231 -18.85 16.62 -0.48
N LYS A 232 -20.00 17.25 -0.22
CA LYS A 232 -20.14 18.71 -0.10
C LYS A 232 -19.74 19.17 1.30
N THR A 233 -18.56 18.78 1.80
CA THR A 233 -18.10 19.25 3.11
C THR A 233 -17.59 20.69 2.97
N THR A 234 -18.26 21.61 3.63
CA THR A 234 -17.85 23.04 3.75
C THR A 234 -17.19 23.33 5.09
N ASN A 235 -17.14 22.34 5.99
CA ASN A 235 -16.54 22.50 7.32
C ASN A 235 -15.01 22.41 7.23
N PRO A 236 -14.26 23.49 7.47
CA PRO A 236 -12.81 23.48 7.43
C PRO A 236 -12.14 22.73 8.59
N SER A 237 -12.89 22.46 9.67
CA SER A 237 -12.45 21.70 10.85
C SER A 237 -13.08 20.30 10.89
N PHE A 238 -13.42 19.76 9.73
CA PHE A 238 -14.14 18.48 9.60
C PHE A 238 -13.49 17.35 10.39
N TRP A 239 -12.17 17.22 10.32
CA TRP A 239 -11.46 16.13 10.97
C TRP A 239 -11.48 16.28 12.49
N GLN A 240 -11.19 17.48 13.00
CA GLN A 240 -11.23 17.79 14.44
C GLN A 240 -12.60 17.52 15.04
N ASP A 241 -13.68 17.90 14.35
CA ASP A 241 -15.06 17.74 14.83
C ASP A 241 -15.55 16.28 14.79
N ASN A 242 -14.88 15.41 14.00
CA ASN A 242 -15.33 14.03 13.79
C ASN A 242 -14.44 12.97 14.44
N LEU A 243 -13.43 13.33 15.23
CA LEU A 243 -12.43 12.41 15.78
C LEU A 243 -13.01 11.18 16.48
N LEU A 244 -14.16 11.33 17.15
CA LEU A 244 -14.81 10.28 17.95
C LEU A 244 -16.05 9.67 17.26
N THR A 245 -16.28 9.97 15.99
CA THR A 245 -17.45 9.43 15.29
C THR A 245 -17.29 7.95 14.93
N PRO A 246 -18.38 7.16 14.97
CA PRO A 246 -18.34 5.75 14.56
C PRO A 246 -17.80 5.54 13.14
N SER A 247 -18.09 6.46 12.23
CA SER A 247 -17.61 6.42 10.84
C SER A 247 -16.10 6.50 10.77
N LEU A 248 -15.47 7.40 11.53
CA LEU A 248 -14.01 7.54 11.56
C LEU A 248 -13.36 6.36 12.28
N THR A 249 -13.95 5.87 13.35
CA THR A 249 -13.49 4.66 14.06
C THR A 249 -13.50 3.45 13.13
N ALA A 250 -14.57 3.24 12.37
CA ALA A 250 -14.65 2.15 11.39
C ALA A 250 -13.59 2.30 10.29
N TRP A 251 -13.42 3.51 9.75
CA TRP A 251 -12.39 3.79 8.73
C TRP A 251 -10.97 3.52 9.25
N ARG A 252 -10.67 3.94 10.48
CA ARG A 252 -9.38 3.65 11.12
C ARG A 252 -9.12 2.15 11.21
N GLY A 253 -10.10 1.37 11.66
CA GLY A 253 -10.00 -0.10 11.72
C GLY A 253 -9.65 -0.71 10.38
N PHE A 254 -10.44 -0.43 9.35
CA PHE A 254 -10.22 -0.96 8.00
C PHE A 254 -8.90 -0.50 7.38
N THR A 255 -8.51 0.75 7.61
CA THR A 255 -7.27 1.27 7.05
C THR A 255 -6.05 0.71 7.76
N PHE A 256 -6.15 0.45 9.07
CA PHE A 256 -5.11 -0.21 9.84
C PHE A 256 -4.83 -1.64 9.35
N GLU A 257 -5.85 -2.42 9.00
CA GLU A 257 -5.64 -3.72 8.36
C GLU A 257 -4.80 -3.58 7.06
N SER A 258 -5.10 -2.58 6.24
CA SER A 258 -4.31 -2.29 5.04
C SER A 258 -2.87 -1.88 5.36
N LEU A 259 -2.69 -1.09 6.43
CA LEU A 259 -1.37 -0.68 6.91
C LEU A 259 -0.54 -1.89 7.38
N CYS A 260 -1.13 -2.80 8.14
CA CYS A 260 -0.48 -4.03 8.58
C CYS A 260 -0.04 -4.87 7.39
N ILE A 261 -0.89 -5.02 6.37
CA ILE A 261 -0.54 -5.77 5.16
C ILE A 261 0.60 -5.08 4.39
N TYR A 262 0.61 -3.75 4.32
CA TYR A 262 1.72 -3.01 3.70
C TYR A 262 3.05 -3.19 4.47
N HIS A 263 2.98 -3.31 5.81
CA HIS A 263 4.12 -3.55 6.70
C HIS A 263 4.31 -5.04 7.04
N LEU A 264 3.94 -5.95 6.13
CA LEU A 264 4.12 -7.38 6.31
C LEU A 264 5.57 -7.82 6.60
N PRO A 265 6.62 -7.21 6.00
CA PRO A 265 8.00 -7.51 6.37
C PRO A 265 8.28 -7.26 7.86
N GLN A 266 7.79 -6.16 8.43
CA GLN A 266 7.95 -5.82 9.85
C GLN A 266 7.20 -6.81 10.75
N ILE A 267 6.00 -7.23 10.33
CA ILE A 267 5.24 -8.28 11.02
C ILE A 267 6.03 -9.60 11.05
N LYS A 268 6.61 -10.02 9.92
CA LYS A 268 7.43 -11.23 9.83
C LYS A 268 8.68 -11.11 10.71
N GLN A 269 9.29 -9.93 10.77
CA GLN A 269 10.42 -9.66 11.67
C GLN A 269 10.01 -9.77 13.13
N ALA A 270 8.86 -9.21 13.53
CA ALA A 270 8.32 -9.31 14.90
C ALA A 270 7.96 -10.75 15.30
N LEU A 271 7.54 -11.56 14.32
CA LEU A 271 7.34 -13.00 14.50
C LEU A 271 8.64 -13.81 14.57
N GLY A 272 9.79 -13.22 14.18
CA GLY A 272 11.07 -13.92 14.09
C GLY A 272 11.19 -14.87 12.90
N ILE A 273 10.43 -14.61 11.82
CA ILE A 273 10.31 -15.50 10.65
C ILE A 273 10.82 -14.88 9.34
N SER A 274 11.64 -13.83 9.40
CA SER A 274 12.17 -13.18 8.19
C SER A 274 12.95 -14.13 7.27
N GLY A 275 13.57 -15.17 7.84
CA GLY A 275 14.30 -16.20 7.09
C GLY A 275 13.47 -17.43 6.71
N VAL A 276 12.19 -17.49 7.08
CA VAL A 276 11.32 -18.62 6.78
C VAL A 276 10.52 -18.32 5.50
N GLN A 277 10.49 -19.27 4.58
CA GLN A 277 9.62 -19.16 3.40
C GLN A 277 8.16 -19.13 3.85
N THR A 278 7.41 -18.13 3.37
CA THR A 278 6.00 -17.93 3.77
C THR A 278 5.15 -17.53 2.60
N GLU A 279 3.89 -17.98 2.61
CA GLU A 279 2.81 -17.43 1.79
C GLU A 279 1.86 -16.64 2.69
N SER A 280 1.37 -15.49 2.18
CA SER A 280 0.59 -14.56 3.00
C SER A 280 -0.61 -14.04 2.23
N SER A 281 -1.82 -14.29 2.71
CA SER A 281 -3.06 -13.87 2.07
C SER A 281 -4.22 -13.81 3.06
N PRO A 282 -5.27 -13.02 2.82
CA PRO A 282 -6.49 -13.11 3.61
C PRO A 282 -7.26 -14.38 3.26
N TRP A 283 -8.09 -14.81 4.19
CA TRP A 283 -9.00 -15.94 3.98
C TRP A 283 -10.44 -15.55 4.26
N LYS A 284 -11.36 -16.13 3.51
CA LYS A 284 -12.79 -16.01 3.73
C LYS A 284 -13.46 -17.35 3.49
N SER A 285 -14.35 -17.76 4.41
CA SER A 285 -15.20 -18.95 4.27
C SER A 285 -16.05 -18.89 2.99
N ARG A 286 -16.23 -20.04 2.36
CA ARG A 286 -17.15 -20.22 1.23
C ARG A 286 -18.60 -20.45 1.67
N LYS A 287 -18.83 -20.65 2.97
CA LYS A 287 -20.18 -20.81 3.53
C LYS A 287 -20.92 -19.47 3.46
N GLU A 288 -22.15 -19.46 2.99
CA GLU A 288 -23.00 -18.26 2.94
C GLU A 288 -23.52 -17.88 4.33
N LYS A 289 -23.81 -18.89 5.16
CA LYS A 289 -24.27 -18.73 6.55
C LYS A 289 -23.20 -19.23 7.50
N ASP A 290 -23.04 -18.55 8.62
CA ASP A 290 -22.05 -18.87 9.67
C ASP A 290 -20.61 -18.98 9.13
N GLY A 291 -20.29 -18.25 8.08
CA GLY A 291 -18.94 -18.16 7.53
C GLY A 291 -18.03 -17.31 8.41
N ALA A 292 -16.73 -17.46 8.20
CA ALA A 292 -15.70 -16.71 8.90
C ALA A 292 -14.78 -15.98 7.92
N GLN A 293 -14.09 -14.96 8.43
CA GLN A 293 -13.07 -14.23 7.70
C GLN A 293 -11.86 -14.01 8.59
N ILE A 294 -10.68 -14.16 8.01
CA ILE A 294 -9.37 -13.91 8.64
C ILE A 294 -8.67 -12.81 7.84
N ASP A 295 -8.20 -11.80 8.56
CA ASP A 295 -7.61 -10.60 7.95
C ASP A 295 -6.30 -10.94 7.22
N LEU A 296 -5.49 -11.83 7.81
CA LEU A 296 -4.24 -12.31 7.23
C LEU A 296 -3.91 -13.72 7.74
N VAL A 297 -3.65 -14.60 6.82
CA VAL A 297 -3.07 -15.94 7.06
C VAL A 297 -1.62 -15.89 6.59
N ILE A 298 -0.67 -16.29 7.44
CA ILE A 298 0.73 -16.48 7.07
C ILE A 298 1.05 -17.95 7.21
N GLU A 299 1.07 -18.66 6.09
CA GLU A 299 1.52 -20.04 6.03
C GLU A 299 3.03 -20.11 5.95
N ARG A 300 3.64 -20.96 6.78
CA ARG A 300 5.08 -21.04 6.95
C ARG A 300 5.58 -22.43 6.56
N ALA A 301 6.77 -22.46 5.96
CA ALA A 301 7.42 -23.74 5.60
C ALA A 301 7.83 -24.60 6.83
N ASP A 302 7.87 -24.05 8.04
CA ASP A 302 8.15 -24.73 9.29
C ASP A 302 6.91 -25.30 9.99
N HIS A 303 5.86 -25.58 9.22
CA HIS A 303 4.61 -26.22 9.65
C HIS A 303 3.76 -25.44 10.65
N ILE A 304 3.86 -24.12 10.64
CA ILE A 304 3.01 -23.22 11.40
C ILE A 304 2.18 -22.38 10.42
N CYS A 305 0.94 -22.10 10.81
CA CYS A 305 0.06 -21.17 10.11
C CYS A 305 -0.38 -20.09 11.11
N ASN A 306 0.11 -18.86 10.95
CA ASN A 306 -0.32 -17.74 11.77
C ASN A 306 -1.67 -17.23 11.27
N ILE A 307 -2.67 -17.27 12.13
CA ILE A 307 -4.01 -16.71 11.92
C ILE A 307 -4.02 -15.33 12.58
N CYS A 308 -3.94 -14.31 11.76
CA CYS A 308 -3.74 -12.94 12.24
C CYS A 308 -5.05 -12.18 12.27
N GLU A 309 -5.36 -11.57 13.42
CA GLU A 309 -6.44 -10.62 13.64
C GLU A 309 -5.86 -9.23 13.89
N MET A 310 -6.41 -8.22 13.24
CA MET A 310 -5.90 -6.86 13.30
C MET A 310 -6.92 -5.94 13.98
N LYS A 311 -6.47 -5.15 14.97
CA LYS A 311 -7.34 -4.25 15.75
C LYS A 311 -6.68 -2.90 15.97
N PHE A 312 -7.32 -1.85 15.47
CA PHE A 312 -6.97 -0.48 15.80
C PHE A 312 -7.69 -0.06 17.08
N CYS A 313 -6.97 0.23 18.13
CA CYS A 313 -7.50 0.57 19.44
C CYS A 313 -6.80 1.82 19.99
N GLU A 314 -7.48 2.55 20.88
CA GLU A 314 -6.90 3.71 21.58
C GLU A 314 -6.16 3.29 22.86
N ASP A 315 -6.38 2.04 23.32
CA ASP A 315 -5.73 1.40 24.47
C ASP A 315 -5.42 -0.07 24.14
N ASP A 316 -4.90 -0.80 25.13
CA ASP A 316 -4.73 -2.25 25.05
C ASP A 316 -6.04 -2.96 24.71
N PHE A 317 -6.00 -3.81 23.71
CA PHE A 317 -7.18 -4.58 23.30
C PHE A 317 -7.58 -5.58 24.37
N SER A 318 -8.88 -5.69 24.66
CA SER A 318 -9.41 -6.66 25.63
C SER A 318 -10.29 -7.69 24.90
N ILE A 319 -9.97 -8.97 25.06
CA ILE A 319 -10.79 -10.08 24.56
C ILE A 319 -11.91 -10.34 25.57
N ASN A 320 -13.16 -10.25 25.15
CA ASN A 320 -14.31 -10.67 25.94
C ASN A 320 -14.82 -12.04 25.48
N ALA A 321 -15.77 -12.63 26.21
CA ALA A 321 -16.35 -13.95 25.92
C ALA A 321 -16.91 -14.07 24.51
N SER A 322 -17.59 -13.04 24.01
CA SER A 322 -18.15 -13.03 22.64
C SER A 322 -17.05 -13.04 21.59
N TYR A 323 -16.00 -12.23 21.79
CA TYR A 323 -14.88 -12.19 20.87
C TYR A 323 -14.06 -13.50 20.89
N ASP A 324 -13.84 -14.10 22.06
CA ASP A 324 -13.22 -15.42 22.19
C ASP A 324 -14.02 -16.50 21.43
N LYS A 325 -15.36 -16.49 21.56
CA LYS A 325 -16.21 -17.39 20.79
C LYS A 325 -16.05 -17.19 19.29
N ASN A 326 -15.95 -15.94 18.83
CA ASN A 326 -15.71 -15.63 17.43
C ASN A 326 -14.33 -16.13 16.95
N LEU A 327 -13.27 -15.93 17.75
CA LEU A 327 -11.93 -16.44 17.42
C LEU A 327 -11.92 -17.96 17.27
N ARG A 328 -12.57 -18.67 18.20
CA ARG A 328 -12.71 -20.13 18.12
C ARG A 328 -13.47 -20.57 16.87
N HIS A 329 -14.55 -19.88 16.55
CA HIS A 329 -15.33 -20.14 15.34
C HIS A 329 -14.49 -19.92 14.07
N LYS A 330 -13.71 -18.85 14.00
CA LYS A 330 -12.80 -18.59 12.88
C LYS A 330 -11.78 -19.72 12.70
N LEU A 331 -11.14 -20.18 13.79
CA LEU A 331 -10.15 -21.25 13.75
C LEU A 331 -10.77 -22.56 13.31
N SER A 332 -11.92 -22.97 13.88
CA SER A 332 -12.59 -24.24 13.52
C SER A 332 -13.05 -24.22 12.05
N THR A 333 -13.69 -23.13 11.62
CA THR A 333 -14.18 -23.00 10.24
C THR A 333 -13.01 -23.01 9.23
N PHE A 334 -11.91 -22.31 9.56
CA PHE A 334 -10.69 -22.31 8.73
C PHE A 334 -10.13 -23.74 8.59
N GLN A 335 -9.98 -24.44 9.71
CA GLN A 335 -9.41 -25.79 9.71
C GLN A 335 -10.30 -26.80 8.98
N GLU A 336 -11.62 -26.72 9.16
CA GLU A 336 -12.59 -27.57 8.48
C GLU A 336 -12.57 -27.38 6.96
N GLU A 337 -12.60 -26.13 6.50
CA GLU A 337 -12.71 -25.82 5.07
C GLU A 337 -11.39 -26.02 4.32
N THR A 338 -10.28 -25.61 4.90
CA THR A 338 -8.96 -25.66 4.24
C THR A 338 -8.24 -26.99 4.44
N ARG A 339 -8.64 -27.74 5.46
CA ARG A 339 -7.95 -28.97 5.90
C ARG A 339 -6.47 -28.74 6.17
N CYS A 340 -6.13 -27.53 6.61
CA CYS A 340 -4.77 -27.15 6.96
C CYS A 340 -4.19 -28.12 8.01
N LYS A 341 -3.04 -28.70 7.72
CA LYS A 341 -2.33 -29.66 8.60
C LYS A 341 -1.32 -28.98 9.52
N ASN A 342 -1.00 -27.71 9.26
CA ASN A 342 -0.06 -26.94 10.05
C ASN A 342 -0.64 -26.57 11.42
N ALA A 343 0.20 -26.38 12.42
CA ALA A 343 -0.23 -25.87 13.72
C ALA A 343 -0.76 -24.42 13.56
N LEU A 344 -2.00 -24.17 14.04
CA LEU A 344 -2.59 -22.84 13.96
C LEU A 344 -2.17 -21.98 15.13
N HIS A 345 -1.46 -20.90 14.86
CA HIS A 345 -1.04 -19.91 15.85
C HIS A 345 -1.85 -18.63 15.71
N LEU A 346 -2.72 -18.38 16.69
CA LEU A 346 -3.49 -17.14 16.72
C LEU A 346 -2.56 -15.96 17.07
N THR A 347 -2.49 -14.99 16.15
CA THR A 347 -1.65 -13.82 16.26
C THR A 347 -2.52 -12.57 16.28
N LEU A 348 -2.36 -11.73 17.29
CA LEU A 348 -3.08 -10.47 17.40
C LEU A 348 -2.14 -9.31 17.04
N ILE A 349 -2.58 -8.47 16.12
CA ILE A 349 -1.86 -7.26 15.71
C ILE A 349 -2.69 -6.06 16.15
N THR A 350 -2.18 -5.28 17.09
CA THR A 350 -2.92 -4.16 17.69
C THR A 350 -2.09 -2.88 17.71
N THR A 351 -2.72 -1.77 18.03
CA THR A 351 -2.02 -0.50 18.21
C THR A 351 -1.10 -0.54 19.45
N TYR A 352 -1.63 -0.94 20.60
CA TYR A 352 -0.87 -0.92 21.87
C TYR A 352 -0.51 -2.31 22.33
N GLY A 353 -1.47 -3.13 22.72
CA GLY A 353 -1.21 -4.46 23.25
C GLY A 353 -2.47 -5.24 23.52
N LEU A 354 -2.36 -6.22 24.40
CA LEU A 354 -3.46 -7.07 24.84
C LEU A 354 -3.57 -7.04 26.35
N LYS A 355 -4.76 -6.66 26.88
CA LYS A 355 -5.05 -6.76 28.31
C LYS A 355 -5.02 -8.22 28.74
N PHE A 356 -4.30 -8.50 29.82
CA PHE A 356 -4.25 -9.82 30.42
C PHE A 356 -5.61 -10.13 31.08
N ASN A 357 -6.24 -11.21 30.62
CA ASN A 357 -7.48 -11.78 31.20
C ASN A 357 -7.57 -13.27 30.90
N GLU A 358 -8.64 -13.92 31.31
CA GLU A 358 -8.88 -15.36 31.14
C GLU A 358 -8.84 -15.83 29.66
N TYR A 359 -9.09 -14.94 28.69
CA TYR A 359 -9.10 -15.25 27.25
C TYR A 359 -7.74 -14.98 26.57
N ALA A 360 -6.87 -14.17 27.16
CA ALA A 360 -5.60 -13.74 26.57
C ALA A 360 -4.65 -14.91 26.30
N GLY A 361 -4.69 -15.96 27.10
CA GLY A 361 -3.85 -17.15 26.96
C GLY A 361 -4.02 -17.91 25.63
N ARG A 362 -5.06 -17.61 24.86
CA ARG A 362 -5.28 -18.19 23.54
C ARG A 362 -4.39 -17.56 22.45
N ILE A 363 -3.91 -16.35 22.68
CA ILE A 363 -3.06 -15.62 21.73
C ILE A 363 -1.62 -16.08 21.90
N GLN A 364 -1.04 -16.67 20.85
CA GLN A 364 0.35 -17.12 20.86
C GLN A 364 1.34 -16.00 20.68
N LYS A 365 0.92 -14.95 19.95
CA LYS A 365 1.78 -13.78 19.71
C LYS A 365 0.94 -12.51 19.61
N VAL A 366 1.40 -11.47 20.29
CA VAL A 366 0.90 -10.10 20.14
C VAL A 366 1.98 -9.30 19.41
N ILE A 367 1.58 -8.55 18.40
CA ILE A 367 2.39 -7.58 17.66
C ILE A 367 1.72 -6.22 17.88
N THR A 368 2.52 -5.22 18.17
CA THR A 368 2.02 -3.85 18.40
C THR A 368 2.41 -2.92 17.27
N MET A 369 1.85 -1.71 17.27
CA MET A 369 2.28 -0.69 16.30
C MET A 369 3.77 -0.40 16.37
N ASP A 370 4.42 -0.51 17.55
CA ASP A 370 5.86 -0.31 17.69
C ASP A 370 6.67 -1.28 16.81
N ASP A 371 6.20 -2.50 16.65
CA ASP A 371 6.82 -3.47 15.77
C ASP A 371 6.75 -3.06 14.28
N LEU A 372 5.74 -2.29 13.87
CA LEU A 372 5.59 -1.82 12.50
C LEU A 372 6.57 -0.70 12.13
N PHE A 373 7.19 -0.05 13.12
CA PHE A 373 8.24 0.97 12.91
C PHE A 373 9.64 0.40 12.74
N ARG A 374 9.82 -0.91 12.79
CA ARG A 374 11.11 -1.56 12.53
C ARG A 374 11.57 -1.31 11.10
N ILE A 375 12.88 -1.12 10.93
CA ILE A 375 13.53 -0.84 9.64
C ILE A 375 14.40 -2.01 9.25
#